data_2d8cea2b9f06469dd92275d25d21c513
#
_entry.id   2d8cea2b9f06469dd92275d25d21c513
#
_cell.length_a   1.000
_cell.length_b   1.000
_cell.length_c   1.000
_cell.angle_alpha   90.00
_cell.angle_beta   90.00
_cell.angle_gamma   90.00
#
_symmetry.space_group_name_H-M   'P 1'
#
loop_
_entity.id
_entity.type
_entity.pdbx_description
1 polymer ?
#
loop_
_entity_poly.entity_id
_entity_poly.type
_entity_poly.pdbx_seq_one_letter_code
_entity_poly.pdbx_strand_id
1 'polypeptide(L)'
;MVRPGGAEPDPKDRDPLHHPPVDDADVAAWVASTGVDGLVDLHVHFLPDRMLQKVWAFFDQAEEHYGRAWPVHYREPEQTRIDLLRGFGVRTFAPLVYPHKPDMAAWLTSWALGWAAEVPEAVPTATLYPEPSVTGYLGDALAAGARAVKVHVQVGDFDPRDPLLDRAWGLVAEAGVPAIVHCGDGPRQGTYTGMEIFTEVLERHPRLTAVIAHAGLPEYDAALRLLHRFPNVHLDTTMVGTPYTEDFAPLPDDWPARLADVVDRVALGTDFPNIPYAYHHQLAAIASWAAADERLGVPFLRSVLQDVPARLLGVG
;
A
#
# COMPACT_ATOMS: atom_id res chain seq x y z
N MET A 1 -42.78 18.05 -28.65
CA MET A 1 -42.49 18.29 -27.23
C MET A 1 -41.11 17.76 -26.93
N VAL A 2 -40.11 18.64 -26.85
CA VAL A 2 -38.74 18.30 -26.45
C VAL A 2 -38.79 18.24 -24.94
N ARG A 3 -38.41 17.09 -24.35
CA ARG A 3 -38.22 16.97 -22.88
C ARG A 3 -37.09 17.92 -22.50
N PRO A 4 -37.23 18.76 -21.44
CA PRO A 4 -36.12 19.54 -20.93
C PRO A 4 -35.02 18.57 -20.49
N GLY A 5 -33.80 18.75 -21.00
CA GLY A 5 -32.63 18.04 -20.55
C GLY A 5 -32.45 18.31 -19.04
N GLY A 6 -32.63 17.29 -18.22
CA GLY A 6 -32.23 17.37 -16.83
C GLY A 6 -30.73 17.70 -16.79
N ALA A 7 -30.33 18.70 -16.00
CA ALA A 7 -28.92 18.92 -15.72
C ALA A 7 -28.32 17.61 -15.19
N GLU A 8 -27.14 17.24 -15.68
CA GLU A 8 -26.40 16.11 -15.07
C GLU A 8 -26.21 16.42 -13.58
N PRO A 9 -26.38 15.44 -12.69
CA PRO A 9 -26.16 15.65 -11.27
C PRO A 9 -24.71 16.11 -11.02
N ASP A 10 -24.53 16.97 -10.03
CA ASP A 10 -23.18 17.37 -9.58
C ASP A 10 -22.36 16.08 -9.36
N PRO A 11 -21.14 15.99 -9.84
CA PRO A 11 -20.31 14.79 -9.68
C PRO A 11 -20.24 14.24 -8.24
N LYS A 12 -20.30 15.11 -7.23
CA LYS A 12 -20.33 14.72 -5.80
C LYS A 12 -21.66 14.09 -5.35
N ASP A 13 -22.75 14.26 -6.13
CA ASP A 13 -24.07 13.70 -5.83
C ASP A 13 -24.30 12.37 -6.55
N ARG A 14 -23.30 11.86 -7.28
CA ARG A 14 -23.35 10.56 -7.95
C ARG A 14 -23.14 9.45 -6.93
N ASP A 15 -23.82 8.33 -7.13
CA ASP A 15 -23.59 7.11 -6.33
C ASP A 15 -22.19 6.55 -6.60
N PRO A 16 -21.27 6.55 -5.61
CA PRO A 16 -19.88 6.13 -5.82
C PRO A 16 -19.72 4.64 -6.20
N LEU A 17 -20.71 3.80 -5.90
CA LEU A 17 -20.68 2.38 -6.21
C LEU A 17 -20.97 2.11 -7.70
N HIS A 18 -21.84 2.91 -8.30
CA HIS A 18 -22.28 2.74 -9.68
C HIS A 18 -21.58 3.68 -10.67
N HIS A 19 -20.84 4.63 -10.16
CA HIS A 19 -20.08 5.61 -10.96
C HIS A 19 -18.63 5.73 -10.47
N PRO A 20 -17.81 4.63 -10.54
CA PRO A 20 -16.39 4.69 -10.18
C PRO A 20 -15.65 5.68 -11.09
N PRO A 21 -14.48 6.18 -10.69
CA PRO A 21 -13.68 7.07 -11.53
C PRO A 21 -13.20 6.31 -12.77
N VAL A 22 -13.28 6.93 -13.93
CA VAL A 22 -12.86 6.38 -15.24
C VAL A 22 -11.61 7.06 -15.78
N ASP A 23 -11.20 8.16 -15.15
CA ASP A 23 -10.01 8.94 -15.43
C ASP A 23 -9.46 9.51 -14.12
N ASP A 24 -8.19 9.88 -14.08
CA ASP A 24 -7.58 10.53 -12.93
C ASP A 24 -8.21 11.89 -12.60
N ALA A 25 -8.74 12.59 -13.62
CA ALA A 25 -9.47 13.83 -13.41
C ALA A 25 -10.79 13.66 -12.64
N ASP A 26 -11.36 12.45 -12.63
CA ASP A 26 -12.61 12.14 -11.92
C ASP A 26 -12.36 11.82 -10.43
N VAL A 27 -11.12 11.51 -10.05
CA VAL A 27 -10.79 10.94 -8.73
C VAL A 27 -11.26 11.84 -7.60
N ALA A 28 -10.93 13.13 -7.63
CA ALA A 28 -11.32 14.06 -6.56
C ALA A 28 -12.84 14.16 -6.38
N ALA A 29 -13.59 14.22 -7.48
CA ALA A 29 -15.04 14.27 -7.45
C ALA A 29 -15.65 12.96 -6.93
N TRP A 30 -15.10 11.83 -7.35
CA TRP A 30 -15.52 10.53 -6.85
C TRP A 30 -15.24 10.37 -5.35
N VAL A 31 -14.04 10.74 -4.89
CA VAL A 31 -13.70 10.74 -3.45
C VAL A 31 -14.71 11.56 -2.66
N ALA A 32 -15.07 12.75 -3.13
CA ALA A 32 -16.09 13.58 -2.48
C ALA A 32 -17.47 12.88 -2.40
N SER A 33 -17.83 12.07 -3.39
CA SER A 33 -19.11 11.34 -3.42
C SER A 33 -19.17 10.19 -2.42
N THR A 34 -18.02 9.64 -1.99
CA THR A 34 -17.95 8.56 -0.98
C THR A 34 -18.23 9.05 0.44
N GLY A 35 -18.20 10.37 0.67
CA GLY A 35 -18.39 10.97 1.98
C GLY A 35 -17.18 10.85 2.92
N VAL A 36 -15.99 10.51 2.38
CA VAL A 36 -14.73 10.61 3.13
C VAL A 36 -14.20 12.03 3.07
N ASP A 37 -13.44 12.44 4.09
CA ASP A 37 -12.80 13.75 4.12
C ASP A 37 -11.58 13.85 3.18
N GLY A 38 -11.10 12.71 2.69
CA GLY A 38 -9.98 12.53 1.78
C GLY A 38 -9.35 11.15 1.93
N LEU A 39 -8.50 10.80 0.99
CA LEU A 39 -7.81 9.52 0.99
C LEU A 39 -6.65 9.51 1.98
N VAL A 40 -6.42 8.35 2.60
CA VAL A 40 -5.20 8.03 3.34
C VAL A 40 -4.54 6.85 2.63
N ASP A 41 -3.43 7.13 1.93
CA ASP A 41 -2.72 6.11 1.15
C ASP A 41 -1.55 5.54 1.95
N LEU A 42 -1.71 4.30 2.41
CA LEU A 42 -0.74 3.62 3.27
C LEU A 42 0.53 3.20 2.52
N HIS A 43 0.48 3.10 1.19
CA HIS A 43 1.54 2.50 0.39
C HIS A 43 1.84 3.30 -0.88
N VAL A 44 2.67 4.34 -0.73
CA VAL A 44 3.26 5.07 -1.84
C VAL A 44 4.79 5.04 -1.75
N HIS A 45 5.48 5.39 -2.83
CA HIS A 45 6.94 5.39 -2.88
C HIS A 45 7.47 6.77 -3.24
N PHE A 46 8.20 7.36 -2.30
CA PHE A 46 9.12 8.47 -2.56
C PHE A 46 10.52 8.02 -2.18
N LEU A 47 11.46 8.22 -3.07
CA LEU A 47 12.83 7.75 -2.96
C LEU A 47 13.80 8.88 -3.35
N PRO A 48 15.02 8.90 -2.82
CA PRO A 48 16.04 9.80 -3.33
C PRO A 48 16.16 9.71 -4.86
N ASP A 49 16.24 10.86 -5.56
CA ASP A 49 16.15 10.93 -7.02
C ASP A 49 17.01 9.91 -7.77
N ARG A 50 18.28 9.79 -7.36
CA ARG A 50 19.19 8.83 -8.00
C ARG A 50 18.77 7.38 -7.83
N MET A 51 18.11 7.06 -6.72
CA MET A 51 17.58 5.73 -6.47
C MET A 51 16.32 5.50 -7.30
N LEU A 52 15.42 6.47 -7.33
CA LEU A 52 14.20 6.41 -8.12
C LEU A 52 14.49 6.21 -9.62
N GLN A 53 15.48 6.92 -10.18
CA GLN A 53 15.90 6.73 -11.56
C GLN A 53 16.38 5.30 -11.84
N LYS A 54 17.07 4.67 -10.88
CA LYS A 54 17.48 3.25 -11.02
C LYS A 54 16.29 2.29 -10.92
N VAL A 55 15.32 2.60 -10.05
CA VAL A 55 14.07 1.81 -9.95
C VAL A 55 13.31 1.88 -11.28
N TRP A 56 13.17 3.07 -11.87
CA TRP A 56 12.52 3.20 -13.17
C TRP A 56 13.27 2.52 -14.31
N ALA A 57 14.62 2.60 -14.32
CA ALA A 57 15.44 1.86 -15.28
C ALA A 57 15.30 0.34 -15.14
N PHE A 58 15.07 -0.17 -13.92
CA PHE A 58 14.76 -1.57 -13.68
C PHE A 58 13.37 -1.95 -14.24
N PHE A 59 12.36 -1.10 -14.04
CA PHE A 59 11.02 -1.30 -14.61
C PHE A 59 11.01 -1.18 -16.14
N ASP A 60 11.91 -0.41 -16.76
CA ASP A 60 12.07 -0.37 -18.21
C ASP A 60 12.50 -1.73 -18.80
N GLN A 61 13.10 -2.60 -17.97
CA GLN A 61 13.51 -3.95 -18.31
C GLN A 61 12.59 -5.03 -17.72
N ALA A 62 11.39 -4.64 -17.27
CA ALA A 62 10.48 -5.53 -16.56
C ALA A 62 10.04 -6.74 -17.39
N GLU A 63 9.97 -6.62 -18.71
CA GLU A 63 9.66 -7.74 -19.61
C GLU A 63 10.72 -8.85 -19.52
N GLU A 64 12.00 -8.49 -19.36
CA GLU A 64 13.09 -9.45 -19.14
C GLU A 64 13.05 -10.04 -17.72
N HIS A 65 12.68 -9.23 -16.72
CA HIS A 65 12.70 -9.64 -15.31
C HIS A 65 11.46 -10.41 -14.88
N TYR A 66 10.29 -10.02 -15.41
CA TYR A 66 8.97 -10.50 -14.95
C TYR A 66 8.16 -11.17 -16.08
N GLY A 67 8.68 -11.19 -17.33
CA GLY A 67 7.93 -11.68 -18.49
C GLY A 67 6.76 -10.78 -18.90
N ARG A 68 6.74 -9.51 -18.42
CA ARG A 68 5.65 -8.55 -18.61
C ARG A 68 6.19 -7.14 -18.60
N ALA A 69 5.73 -6.30 -19.55
CA ALA A 69 6.06 -4.88 -19.57
C ALA A 69 5.47 -4.17 -18.35
N TRP A 70 6.21 -3.20 -17.80
CA TRP A 70 5.79 -2.39 -16.65
C TRP A 70 6.03 -0.90 -16.96
N PRO A 71 5.20 -0.30 -17.81
CA PRO A 71 5.35 1.11 -18.18
C PRO A 71 4.93 2.00 -17.00
N VAL A 72 5.88 2.37 -16.15
CA VAL A 72 5.59 3.27 -15.00
C VAL A 72 4.87 4.51 -15.50
N HIS A 73 3.66 4.75 -14.97
CA HIS A 73 2.75 5.77 -15.45
C HIS A 73 3.15 7.19 -15.00
N TYR A 74 3.67 7.33 -13.75
CA TYR A 74 3.96 8.63 -13.14
C TYR A 74 5.47 8.86 -13.00
N ARG A 75 6.11 9.38 -14.05
CA ARG A 75 7.55 9.69 -14.08
C ARG A 75 7.86 11.18 -13.97
N GLU A 76 6.91 11.94 -13.46
CA GLU A 76 7.02 13.37 -13.26
C GLU A 76 8.04 13.72 -12.18
N PRO A 77 8.51 14.99 -12.13
CA PRO A 77 9.30 15.52 -11.03
C PRO A 77 8.58 15.35 -9.68
N GLU A 78 9.36 15.28 -8.61
CA GLU A 78 8.84 15.01 -7.26
C GLU A 78 7.69 15.92 -6.86
N GLN A 79 7.84 17.24 -7.05
CA GLN A 79 6.79 18.19 -6.70
C GLN A 79 5.49 17.93 -7.48
N THR A 80 5.60 17.60 -8.76
CA THR A 80 4.41 17.27 -9.58
C THR A 80 3.73 16.01 -9.07
N ARG A 81 4.48 15.00 -8.64
CA ARG A 81 3.90 13.78 -8.05
C ARG A 81 3.18 14.05 -6.72
N ILE A 82 3.73 14.95 -5.89
CA ILE A 82 3.06 15.40 -4.67
C ILE A 82 1.76 16.15 -5.03
N ASP A 83 1.81 17.04 -6.02
CA ASP A 83 0.65 17.80 -6.46
C ASP A 83 -0.44 16.92 -7.10
N LEU A 84 -0.05 15.82 -7.78
CA LEU A 84 -0.99 14.81 -8.27
C LEU A 84 -1.72 14.13 -7.10
N LEU A 85 -1.01 13.66 -6.08
CA LEU A 85 -1.66 13.06 -4.90
C LEU A 85 -2.63 14.04 -4.22
N ARG A 86 -2.25 15.32 -4.07
CA ARG A 86 -3.16 16.37 -3.58
C ARG A 86 -4.37 16.53 -4.47
N GLY A 87 -4.16 16.55 -5.81
CA GLY A 87 -5.22 16.63 -6.80
C GLY A 87 -6.20 15.45 -6.75
N PHE A 88 -5.73 14.26 -6.40
CA PHE A 88 -6.57 13.07 -6.17
C PHE A 88 -7.33 13.09 -4.84
N GLY A 89 -7.08 14.08 -3.99
CA GLY A 89 -7.70 14.17 -2.67
C GLY A 89 -7.01 13.33 -1.60
N VAL A 90 -5.74 12.94 -1.80
CA VAL A 90 -4.93 12.29 -0.78
C VAL A 90 -4.51 13.34 0.26
N ARG A 91 -4.97 13.16 1.49
CA ARG A 91 -4.68 14.05 2.62
C ARG A 91 -3.50 13.60 3.46
N THR A 92 -3.25 12.30 3.44
CA THR A 92 -2.14 11.70 4.18
C THR A 92 -1.65 10.49 3.42
N PHE A 93 -0.32 10.32 3.36
CA PHE A 93 0.27 9.13 2.77
C PHE A 93 1.55 8.71 3.49
N ALA A 94 1.89 7.41 3.37
CA ALA A 94 3.12 6.84 3.89
C ALA A 94 4.14 6.68 2.75
N PRO A 95 5.20 7.52 2.69
CA PRO A 95 6.26 7.42 1.69
C PRO A 95 7.22 6.29 2.04
N LEU A 96 6.99 5.11 1.49
CA LEU A 96 7.73 3.91 1.83
C LEU A 96 9.06 3.83 1.09
N VAL A 97 10.15 3.62 1.86
CA VAL A 97 11.49 3.37 1.36
C VAL A 97 11.90 1.93 1.66
N TYR A 98 12.77 1.34 0.86
CA TYR A 98 13.25 -0.03 1.06
C TYR A 98 14.68 -0.22 0.56
N PRO A 99 15.55 -0.93 1.32
CA PRO A 99 16.90 -1.25 0.92
C PRO A 99 16.92 -2.47 -0.01
N HIS A 100 17.91 -2.53 -0.90
CA HIS A 100 18.17 -3.70 -1.75
C HIS A 100 19.52 -4.36 -1.44
N LYS A 101 20.21 -3.92 -0.40
CA LYS A 101 21.49 -4.46 0.08
C LYS A 101 21.81 -3.93 1.49
N PRO A 102 22.79 -4.54 2.19
CA PRO A 102 23.28 -4.02 3.47
C PRO A 102 23.75 -2.56 3.42
N ASP A 103 23.80 -1.90 4.55
CA ASP A 103 24.27 -0.53 4.79
C ASP A 103 23.41 0.57 4.10
N MET A 104 22.19 0.25 3.67
CA MET A 104 21.26 1.22 3.08
C MET A 104 20.12 1.62 4.00
N ALA A 105 19.67 0.73 4.87
CA ALA A 105 18.43 0.94 5.63
C ALA A 105 18.49 2.14 6.57
N ALA A 106 19.60 2.30 7.30
CA ALA A 106 19.79 3.44 8.21
C ALA A 106 19.77 4.78 7.46
N TRP A 107 20.47 4.85 6.32
CA TRP A 107 20.50 6.05 5.48
C TRP A 107 19.12 6.37 4.87
N LEU A 108 18.43 5.37 4.32
CA LEU A 108 17.09 5.55 3.75
C LEU A 108 16.09 5.99 4.81
N THR A 109 16.14 5.40 6.00
CA THR A 109 15.31 5.80 7.14
C THR A 109 15.55 7.27 7.51
N SER A 110 16.82 7.68 7.64
CA SER A 110 17.16 9.09 7.94
C SER A 110 16.64 10.03 6.85
N TRP A 111 16.78 9.64 5.58
CA TRP A 111 16.26 10.41 4.45
C TRP A 111 14.72 10.52 4.50
N ALA A 112 14.01 9.41 4.74
CA ALA A 112 12.55 9.40 4.77
C ALA A 112 11.97 10.26 5.90
N LEU A 113 12.60 10.23 7.08
CA LEU A 113 12.24 11.08 8.21
C LEU A 113 12.41 12.55 7.87
N GLY A 114 13.56 12.93 7.30
CA GLY A 114 13.85 14.31 6.90
C GLY A 114 12.91 14.79 5.79
N TRP A 115 12.66 13.96 4.78
CA TRP A 115 11.76 14.28 3.66
C TRP A 115 10.33 14.48 4.13
N ALA A 116 9.81 13.60 4.99
CA ALA A 116 8.46 13.73 5.54
C ALA A 116 8.27 14.99 6.40
N ALA A 117 9.32 15.52 6.99
CA ALA A 117 9.24 16.79 7.73
C ALA A 117 8.99 18.00 6.83
N GLU A 118 9.29 17.90 5.52
CA GLU A 118 9.12 18.96 4.53
C GLU A 118 7.78 18.86 3.77
N VAL A 119 7.09 17.70 3.85
CA VAL A 119 5.85 17.43 3.11
C VAL A 119 4.71 17.19 4.10
N PRO A 120 3.79 18.14 4.28
CA PRO A 120 2.77 18.10 5.34
C PRO A 120 1.85 16.87 5.30
N GLU A 121 1.58 16.31 4.11
CA GLU A 121 0.73 15.14 3.93
C GLU A 121 1.46 13.81 4.18
N ALA A 122 2.81 13.84 4.23
CA ALA A 122 3.62 12.64 4.42
C ALA A 122 3.78 12.30 5.90
N VAL A 123 3.55 11.05 6.28
CA VAL A 123 3.93 10.56 7.59
C VAL A 123 5.39 10.07 7.58
N PRO A 124 6.15 10.26 8.67
CA PRO A 124 7.51 9.74 8.76
C PRO A 124 7.50 8.20 8.73
N THR A 125 8.36 7.61 7.90
CA THR A 125 8.49 6.17 7.75
C THR A 125 9.92 5.70 7.96
N ALA A 126 10.08 4.41 8.25
CA ALA A 126 11.37 3.74 8.38
C ALA A 126 11.40 2.46 7.54
N THR A 127 12.57 1.87 7.43
CA THR A 127 12.77 0.55 6.84
C THR A 127 13.81 -0.23 7.65
N LEU A 128 13.97 -1.52 7.35
CA LEU A 128 14.94 -2.38 8.01
C LEU A 128 15.67 -3.30 7.01
N TYR A 129 16.82 -3.77 7.43
CA TYR A 129 17.60 -4.81 6.76
C TYR A 129 18.31 -5.68 7.82
N PRO A 130 18.55 -6.99 7.59
CA PRO A 130 19.25 -7.84 8.55
C PRO A 130 20.74 -7.47 8.63
N GLU A 131 21.06 -6.55 9.51
CA GLU A 131 22.40 -6.05 9.76
C GLU A 131 22.59 -5.74 11.26
N PRO A 132 23.83 -5.78 11.79
CA PRO A 132 24.07 -5.61 13.25
C PRO A 132 23.55 -4.29 13.81
N SER A 133 23.43 -3.26 12.97
CA SER A 133 22.97 -1.90 13.36
C SER A 133 21.44 -1.76 13.40
N VAL A 134 20.67 -2.75 12.94
CA VAL A 134 19.22 -2.61 12.70
C VAL A 134 18.43 -2.15 13.93
N THR A 135 18.73 -2.70 15.10
CA THR A 135 18.02 -2.31 16.33
C THR A 135 18.30 -0.88 16.76
N GLY A 136 19.53 -0.37 16.48
CA GLY A 136 19.92 1.00 16.79
C GLY A 136 19.15 2.00 15.94
N TYR A 137 19.37 1.99 14.62
CA TYR A 137 18.73 2.99 13.75
C TYR A 137 17.20 2.89 13.71
N LEU A 138 16.64 1.68 13.85
CA LEU A 138 15.19 1.50 13.90
C LEU A 138 14.62 2.04 15.22
N GLY A 139 15.28 1.79 16.35
CA GLY A 139 14.90 2.35 17.64
C GLY A 139 14.92 3.88 17.62
N ASP A 140 15.97 4.47 17.04
CA ASP A 140 16.09 5.93 16.88
C ASP A 140 14.96 6.49 15.98
N ALA A 141 14.63 5.80 14.89
CA ALA A 141 13.56 6.21 13.99
C ALA A 141 12.18 6.17 14.66
N LEU A 142 11.88 5.11 15.41
CA LEU A 142 10.64 4.99 16.18
C LEU A 142 10.55 6.06 17.26
N ALA A 143 11.64 6.35 17.97
CA ALA A 143 11.70 7.44 18.93
C ALA A 143 11.55 8.83 18.29
N ALA A 144 12.01 9.00 17.04
CA ALA A 144 11.82 10.21 16.24
C ALA A 144 10.41 10.33 15.63
N GLY A 145 9.53 9.36 15.88
CA GLY A 145 8.13 9.43 15.48
C GLY A 145 7.80 8.73 14.15
N ALA A 146 8.60 7.79 13.69
CA ALA A 146 8.24 6.95 12.54
C ALA A 146 6.89 6.26 12.81
N ARG A 147 5.97 6.34 11.84
CA ARG A 147 4.59 5.85 11.95
C ARG A 147 4.33 4.58 11.15
N ALA A 148 5.27 4.17 10.33
CA ALA A 148 5.22 2.91 9.59
C ALA A 148 6.64 2.42 9.27
N VAL A 149 6.80 1.11 9.14
CA VAL A 149 8.04 0.46 8.75
C VAL A 149 7.81 -0.36 7.49
N LYS A 150 8.49 -0.04 6.38
CA LYS A 150 8.44 -0.85 5.15
C LYS A 150 9.47 -1.96 5.21
N VAL A 151 9.03 -3.15 4.83
CA VAL A 151 9.89 -4.32 4.64
C VAL A 151 9.61 -4.92 3.27
N HIS A 152 10.65 -5.02 2.44
CA HIS A 152 10.52 -5.57 1.10
C HIS A 152 11.41 -6.80 0.95
N VAL A 153 10.84 -7.97 1.25
CA VAL A 153 11.58 -9.24 1.29
C VAL A 153 12.19 -9.59 -0.07
N GLN A 154 11.41 -9.45 -1.15
CA GLN A 154 11.85 -9.80 -2.50
C GLN A 154 13.02 -8.92 -2.98
N VAL A 155 12.89 -7.58 -2.87
CA VAL A 155 13.93 -6.65 -3.35
C VAL A 155 15.16 -6.68 -2.45
N GLY A 156 14.96 -6.84 -1.15
CA GLY A 156 16.04 -6.96 -0.18
C GLY A 156 16.79 -8.29 -0.23
N ASP A 157 16.16 -9.32 -0.82
CA ASP A 157 16.68 -10.70 -0.94
C ASP A 157 17.23 -11.23 0.40
N PHE A 158 16.42 -11.11 1.46
CA PHE A 158 16.80 -11.58 2.80
C PHE A 158 15.68 -12.38 3.47
N ASP A 159 16.07 -13.27 4.36
CA ASP A 159 15.14 -14.03 5.18
C ASP A 159 14.52 -13.13 6.27
N PRO A 160 13.20 -12.91 6.29
CA PRO A 160 12.56 -12.09 7.33
C PRO A 160 12.66 -12.74 8.74
N ARG A 161 13.07 -14.01 8.82
CA ARG A 161 13.31 -14.76 10.07
C ARG A 161 14.75 -14.64 10.58
N ASP A 162 15.61 -13.91 9.86
CA ASP A 162 17.02 -13.73 10.25
C ASP A 162 17.10 -13.31 11.73
N PRO A 163 17.96 -13.95 12.54
CA PRO A 163 18.10 -13.63 13.96
C PRO A 163 18.42 -12.17 14.26
N LEU A 164 19.09 -11.46 13.34
CA LEU A 164 19.34 -10.02 13.48
C LEU A 164 18.05 -9.19 13.47
N LEU A 165 16.99 -9.68 12.82
CA LEU A 165 15.70 -9.00 12.76
C LEU A 165 14.80 -9.29 13.95
N ASP A 166 15.07 -10.30 14.76
CA ASP A 166 14.15 -10.71 15.82
C ASP A 166 13.86 -9.56 16.81
N ARG A 167 14.91 -8.88 17.30
CA ARG A 167 14.70 -7.71 18.15
C ARG A 167 14.08 -6.53 17.41
N ALA A 168 14.36 -6.36 16.11
CA ALA A 168 13.77 -5.30 15.30
C ALA A 168 12.25 -5.48 15.16
N TRP A 169 11.76 -6.69 14.87
CA TRP A 169 10.33 -7.01 14.89
C TRP A 169 9.69 -6.72 16.24
N GLY A 170 10.40 -7.07 17.34
CA GLY A 170 9.98 -6.76 18.69
C GLY A 170 9.80 -5.24 18.93
N LEU A 171 10.73 -4.42 18.47
CA LEU A 171 10.66 -2.95 18.57
C LEU A 171 9.46 -2.38 17.83
N VAL A 172 9.19 -2.85 16.60
CA VAL A 172 8.01 -2.43 15.82
C VAL A 172 6.72 -2.80 16.54
N ALA A 173 6.64 -4.03 17.07
CA ALA A 173 5.48 -4.50 17.84
C ALA A 173 5.27 -3.72 19.15
N GLU A 174 6.34 -3.37 19.86
CA GLU A 174 6.31 -2.56 21.08
C GLU A 174 5.87 -1.12 20.82
N ALA A 175 6.30 -0.54 19.69
CA ALA A 175 5.91 0.80 19.27
C ALA A 175 4.47 0.87 18.77
N GLY A 176 3.85 -0.26 18.42
CA GLY A 176 2.46 -0.31 17.92
C GLY A 176 2.29 0.30 16.52
N VAL A 177 3.37 0.48 15.77
CA VAL A 177 3.32 0.98 14.38
C VAL A 177 3.19 -0.19 13.40
N PRO A 178 2.55 0.00 12.23
CA PRO A 178 2.43 -1.06 11.25
C PRO A 178 3.76 -1.34 10.53
N ALA A 179 4.06 -2.62 10.32
CA ALA A 179 5.03 -3.08 9.34
C ALA A 179 4.29 -3.37 8.02
N ILE A 180 4.58 -2.61 6.97
CA ILE A 180 4.06 -2.86 5.62
C ILE A 180 5.04 -3.80 4.92
N VAL A 181 4.64 -5.07 4.75
CA VAL A 181 5.55 -6.15 4.35
C VAL A 181 5.18 -6.68 2.98
N HIS A 182 6.09 -6.49 2.02
CA HIS A 182 6.02 -7.16 0.74
C HIS A 182 6.68 -8.55 0.90
N CYS A 183 5.86 -9.52 1.28
CA CYS A 183 6.28 -10.90 1.51
C CYS A 183 5.66 -11.90 0.52
N GLY A 184 4.68 -11.50 -0.29
CA GLY A 184 4.09 -12.33 -1.34
C GLY A 184 5.04 -12.63 -2.50
N ASP A 185 4.71 -13.64 -3.30
CA ASP A 185 5.53 -14.11 -4.42
C ASP A 185 5.42 -13.24 -5.70
N GLY A 186 4.48 -12.31 -5.75
CA GLY A 186 4.34 -11.42 -6.90
C GLY A 186 5.29 -10.22 -6.88
N PRO A 187 5.65 -9.68 -8.06
CA PRO A 187 5.38 -10.18 -9.42
C PRO A 187 6.28 -11.36 -9.83
N ARG A 188 7.26 -11.71 -9.01
CA ARG A 188 8.18 -12.84 -9.20
C ARG A 188 8.54 -13.44 -7.85
N GLN A 189 8.49 -14.76 -7.74
CA GLN A 189 8.91 -15.48 -6.54
C GLN A 189 10.39 -15.21 -6.22
N GLY A 190 10.66 -14.86 -4.98
CA GLY A 190 11.99 -14.73 -4.39
C GLY A 190 12.36 -15.94 -3.54
N THR A 191 13.60 -15.99 -3.07
CA THR A 191 14.09 -17.07 -2.21
C THR A 191 13.37 -17.12 -0.86
N TYR A 192 13.00 -15.96 -0.33
CA TYR A 192 12.45 -15.79 1.02
C TYR A 192 11.03 -15.20 1.02
N THR A 193 10.38 -15.14 -0.16
CA THR A 193 8.98 -14.74 -0.27
C THR A 193 8.05 -15.91 0.05
N GLY A 194 6.78 -15.63 0.25
CA GLY A 194 5.74 -16.61 0.57
C GLY A 194 5.13 -16.40 1.95
N MET A 195 3.82 -16.60 2.03
CA MET A 195 3.06 -16.41 3.27
C MET A 195 3.51 -17.34 4.40
N GLU A 196 3.98 -18.55 4.08
CA GLU A 196 4.45 -19.52 5.08
C GLU A 196 5.67 -18.99 5.83
N ILE A 197 6.64 -18.41 5.11
CA ILE A 197 7.86 -17.84 5.70
C ILE A 197 7.51 -16.69 6.65
N PHE A 198 6.63 -15.80 6.22
CA PHE A 198 6.22 -14.66 7.06
C PHE A 198 5.34 -15.09 8.24
N THR A 199 4.62 -16.19 8.13
CA THR A 199 3.86 -16.79 9.25
C THR A 199 4.74 -17.06 10.47
N GLU A 200 5.95 -17.55 10.28
CA GLU A 200 6.88 -17.82 11.38
C GLU A 200 7.30 -16.54 12.12
N VAL A 201 7.39 -15.40 11.40
CA VAL A 201 7.63 -14.08 12.03
C VAL A 201 6.43 -13.68 12.89
N LEU A 202 5.21 -13.83 12.38
CA LEU A 202 3.98 -13.53 13.12
C LEU A 202 3.80 -14.41 14.36
N GLU A 203 4.19 -15.69 14.29
CA GLU A 203 4.16 -16.62 15.43
C GLU A 203 5.11 -16.20 16.55
N ARG A 204 6.31 -15.71 16.19
CA ARG A 204 7.30 -15.20 17.17
C ARG A 204 6.91 -13.83 17.71
N HIS A 205 6.22 -13.00 16.91
CA HIS A 205 5.82 -11.64 17.26
C HIS A 205 4.29 -11.42 17.14
N PRO A 206 3.46 -12.10 17.97
CA PRO A 206 1.99 -12.08 17.82
C PRO A 206 1.34 -10.72 18.06
N ARG A 207 2.09 -9.75 18.63
CA ARG A 207 1.63 -8.37 18.80
C ARG A 207 2.02 -7.44 17.64
N LEU A 208 2.78 -7.94 16.66
CA LEU A 208 3.17 -7.17 15.50
C LEU A 208 1.93 -6.80 14.68
N THR A 209 1.70 -5.51 14.49
CA THR A 209 0.75 -5.03 13.50
C THR A 209 1.41 -5.14 12.13
N ALA A 210 0.96 -6.08 11.32
CA ALA A 210 1.51 -6.32 9.98
C ALA A 210 0.47 -6.00 8.92
N VAL A 211 0.87 -5.25 7.88
CA VAL A 211 0.08 -5.05 6.67
C VAL A 211 0.75 -5.83 5.56
N ILE A 212 0.07 -6.87 5.07
CA ILE A 212 0.55 -7.65 3.94
C ILE A 212 0.29 -6.86 2.67
N ALA A 213 1.36 -6.41 2.04
CA ALA A 213 1.30 -5.62 0.82
C ALA A 213 0.68 -6.43 -0.32
N HIS A 214 -0.05 -5.73 -1.21
CA HIS A 214 -0.70 -6.31 -2.39
C HIS A 214 -1.67 -7.46 -2.05
N ALA A 215 -2.29 -7.43 -0.86
CA ALA A 215 -3.10 -8.52 -0.31
C ALA A 215 -2.43 -9.92 -0.44
N GLY A 216 -1.09 -9.94 -0.45
CA GLY A 216 -0.30 -11.17 -0.60
C GLY A 216 -0.22 -11.74 -2.00
N LEU A 217 -0.46 -10.96 -3.03
CA LEU A 217 -0.43 -11.33 -4.45
C LEU A 217 0.73 -12.28 -4.78
N PRO A 218 0.51 -13.41 -5.47
CA PRO A 218 -0.80 -13.97 -5.89
C PRO A 218 -1.44 -14.90 -4.85
N GLU A 219 -0.89 -14.97 -3.62
CA GLU A 219 -1.25 -15.94 -2.58
C GLU A 219 -2.45 -15.45 -1.73
N TYR A 220 -3.47 -14.87 -2.36
CA TYR A 220 -4.62 -14.23 -1.69
C TYR A 220 -5.29 -15.11 -0.62
N ASP A 221 -5.49 -16.41 -0.91
CA ASP A 221 -6.06 -17.36 0.06
C ASP A 221 -5.18 -17.52 1.30
N ALA A 222 -3.87 -17.55 1.12
CA ALA A 222 -2.93 -17.69 2.23
C ALA A 222 -2.89 -16.40 3.08
N ALA A 223 -2.91 -15.24 2.44
CA ALA A 223 -2.96 -13.95 3.13
C ALA A 223 -4.26 -13.79 3.95
N LEU A 224 -5.41 -14.16 3.40
CA LEU A 224 -6.68 -14.15 4.14
C LEU A 224 -6.67 -15.12 5.33
N ARG A 225 -6.06 -16.32 5.18
CA ARG A 225 -5.89 -17.22 6.34
C ARG A 225 -5.05 -16.58 7.45
N LEU A 226 -4.03 -15.78 7.12
CA LEU A 226 -3.25 -15.06 8.13
C LEU A 226 -4.09 -14.00 8.84
N LEU A 227 -4.96 -13.28 8.14
CA LEU A 227 -5.89 -12.36 8.79
C LEU A 227 -6.79 -13.07 9.80
N HIS A 228 -7.33 -14.22 9.45
CA HIS A 228 -8.19 -14.97 10.37
C HIS A 228 -7.42 -15.53 11.56
N ARG A 229 -6.16 -15.88 11.36
CA ARG A 229 -5.32 -16.48 12.42
C ARG A 229 -4.74 -15.43 13.37
N PHE A 230 -4.36 -14.25 12.85
CA PHE A 230 -3.68 -13.21 13.60
C PHE A 230 -4.51 -11.91 13.60
N PRO A 231 -4.99 -11.45 14.77
CA PRO A 231 -5.91 -10.30 14.84
C PRO A 231 -5.26 -8.97 14.42
N ASN A 232 -3.93 -8.87 14.47
CA ASN A 232 -3.18 -7.66 14.13
C ASN A 232 -2.66 -7.67 12.67
N VAL A 233 -3.07 -8.65 11.85
CA VAL A 233 -2.73 -8.69 10.43
C VAL A 233 -3.79 -7.97 9.60
N HIS A 234 -3.32 -7.15 8.68
CA HIS A 234 -4.10 -6.36 7.74
C HIS A 234 -3.64 -6.63 6.31
N LEU A 235 -4.43 -6.23 5.33
CA LEU A 235 -4.04 -6.21 3.90
C LEU A 235 -4.01 -4.78 3.39
N ASP A 236 -3.16 -4.50 2.41
CA ASP A 236 -3.38 -3.32 1.57
C ASP A 236 -3.90 -3.71 0.18
N THR A 237 -4.52 -2.75 -0.48
CA THR A 237 -5.16 -2.95 -1.78
C THR A 237 -4.23 -2.78 -2.96
N THR A 238 -2.97 -2.44 -2.72
CA THR A 238 -2.00 -2.07 -3.75
C THR A 238 -2.02 -3.01 -4.94
N MET A 239 -2.31 -2.49 -6.12
CA MET A 239 -2.40 -3.19 -7.41
C MET A 239 -3.53 -4.22 -7.54
N VAL A 240 -4.09 -4.73 -6.47
CA VAL A 240 -5.03 -5.85 -6.42
C VAL A 240 -6.33 -5.52 -7.17
N GLY A 241 -6.79 -6.43 -8.03
CA GLY A 241 -8.03 -6.29 -8.78
C GLY A 241 -8.02 -5.24 -9.89
N THR A 242 -6.85 -4.64 -10.17
CA THR A 242 -6.74 -3.75 -11.33
C THR A 242 -6.67 -4.55 -12.63
N PRO A 243 -7.10 -4.00 -13.77
CA PRO A 243 -7.02 -4.72 -15.05
C PRO A 243 -5.63 -5.25 -15.35
N TYR A 244 -4.59 -4.53 -14.91
CA TYR A 244 -3.21 -4.97 -15.12
C TYR A 244 -2.86 -6.25 -14.34
N THR A 245 -3.28 -6.34 -13.08
CA THR A 245 -2.98 -7.51 -12.22
C THR A 245 -3.89 -8.70 -12.50
N GLU A 246 -5.13 -8.46 -12.89
CA GLU A 246 -6.08 -9.52 -13.27
C GLU A 246 -5.57 -10.38 -14.43
N ASP A 247 -4.68 -9.84 -15.29
CA ASP A 247 -4.07 -10.60 -16.39
C ASP A 247 -3.11 -11.72 -15.94
N PHE A 248 -2.55 -11.65 -14.73
CA PHE A 248 -1.53 -12.62 -14.29
C PHE A 248 -1.76 -13.17 -12.86
N ALA A 249 -2.53 -12.48 -12.07
CA ALA A 249 -2.88 -12.85 -10.71
C ALA A 249 -4.34 -12.46 -10.42
N PRO A 250 -5.31 -13.09 -11.11
CA PRO A 250 -6.70 -12.76 -10.95
C PRO A 250 -7.17 -13.04 -9.52
N LEU A 251 -8.06 -12.19 -9.04
CA LEU A 251 -8.73 -12.39 -7.76
C LEU A 251 -9.64 -13.62 -7.79
N PRO A 252 -9.83 -14.29 -6.65
CA PRO A 252 -10.89 -15.29 -6.51
C PRO A 252 -12.27 -14.68 -6.80
N ASP A 253 -13.15 -15.45 -7.44
CA ASP A 253 -14.52 -15.00 -7.79
C ASP A 253 -15.32 -14.52 -6.57
N ASP A 254 -15.06 -15.10 -5.39
CA ASP A 254 -15.70 -14.77 -4.13
C ASP A 254 -14.96 -13.71 -3.31
N TRP A 255 -14.00 -12.98 -3.92
CA TRP A 255 -13.19 -11.97 -3.22
C TRP A 255 -14.02 -10.93 -2.47
N PRO A 256 -15.07 -10.29 -3.05
CA PRO A 256 -15.91 -9.34 -2.31
C PRO A 256 -16.57 -9.96 -1.07
N ALA A 257 -17.08 -11.19 -1.20
CA ALA A 257 -17.69 -11.89 -0.08
C ALA A 257 -16.70 -12.16 1.07
N ARG A 258 -15.46 -12.48 0.74
CA ARG A 258 -14.40 -12.69 1.74
C ARG A 258 -13.97 -11.40 2.40
N LEU A 259 -13.92 -10.28 1.67
CA LEU A 259 -13.62 -8.97 2.24
C LEU A 259 -14.69 -8.53 3.25
N ALA A 260 -15.95 -8.90 3.04
CA ALA A 260 -17.05 -8.56 3.95
C ALA A 260 -16.85 -9.09 5.38
N ASP A 261 -16.05 -10.13 5.55
CA ASP A 261 -15.72 -10.71 6.86
C ASP A 261 -14.54 -10.01 7.56
N VAL A 262 -13.80 -9.12 6.83
CA VAL A 262 -12.56 -8.49 7.30
C VAL A 262 -12.46 -7.00 6.94
N VAL A 263 -13.59 -6.32 6.77
CA VAL A 263 -13.68 -4.91 6.29
C VAL A 263 -12.84 -3.91 7.09
N ASP A 264 -12.66 -4.16 8.37
CA ASP A 264 -11.90 -3.31 9.31
C ASP A 264 -10.38 -3.58 9.28
N ARG A 265 -9.92 -4.45 8.39
CA ARG A 265 -8.52 -4.86 8.25
C ARG A 265 -7.97 -4.75 6.82
N VAL A 266 -8.66 -4.02 5.96
CA VAL A 266 -8.22 -3.71 4.60
C VAL A 266 -7.96 -2.21 4.49
N ALA A 267 -6.78 -1.82 4.03
CA ALA A 267 -6.33 -0.44 3.93
C ALA A 267 -6.00 -0.07 2.49
N LEU A 268 -6.30 1.17 2.09
CA LEU A 268 -5.86 1.71 0.81
C LEU A 268 -4.33 1.74 0.73
N GLY A 269 -3.80 1.16 -0.32
CA GLY A 269 -2.45 1.32 -0.83
C GLY A 269 -2.50 1.32 -2.36
N THR A 270 -1.61 2.07 -3.01
CA THR A 270 -1.63 2.22 -4.47
C THR A 270 -0.32 1.89 -5.17
N ASP A 271 0.81 1.90 -4.47
CA ASP A 271 2.16 1.77 -5.04
C ASP A 271 2.59 2.96 -5.93
N PHE A 272 1.81 4.06 -5.86
CA PHE A 272 2.19 5.30 -6.55
C PHE A 272 3.63 5.72 -6.20
N PRO A 273 4.45 6.13 -7.14
CA PRO A 273 4.19 6.40 -8.56
C PRO A 273 4.56 5.22 -9.47
N ASN A 274 5.03 4.08 -8.94
CA ASN A 274 5.69 3.02 -9.70
C ASN A 274 4.72 2.06 -10.39
N ILE A 275 3.45 2.42 -10.48
CA ILE A 275 2.37 1.63 -11.10
C ILE A 275 2.35 1.78 -12.62
N PRO A 276 1.97 0.70 -13.36
CA PRO A 276 1.91 0.71 -14.83
C PRO A 276 0.55 1.16 -15.38
N TYR A 277 -0.27 1.83 -14.57
CA TYR A 277 -1.62 2.29 -14.89
C TYR A 277 -1.95 3.58 -14.12
N ALA A 278 -3.02 4.25 -14.51
CA ALA A 278 -3.48 5.47 -13.86
C ALA A 278 -4.11 5.19 -12.48
N TYR A 279 -3.95 6.10 -11.53
CA TYR A 279 -4.34 5.96 -10.11
C TYR A 279 -5.80 5.55 -9.93
N HIS A 280 -6.70 6.06 -10.78
CA HIS A 280 -8.12 5.74 -10.73
C HIS A 280 -8.43 4.25 -10.87
N HIS A 281 -7.56 3.44 -11.52
CA HIS A 281 -7.79 2.00 -11.68
C HIS A 281 -7.87 1.28 -10.33
N GLN A 282 -7.04 1.67 -9.36
CA GLN A 282 -7.11 1.09 -8.02
C GLN A 282 -8.41 1.44 -7.31
N LEU A 283 -8.86 2.68 -7.43
CA LEU A 283 -10.12 3.13 -6.82
C LEU A 283 -11.33 2.50 -7.49
N ALA A 284 -11.30 2.33 -8.82
CA ALA A 284 -12.34 1.65 -9.57
C ALA A 284 -12.44 0.15 -9.17
N ALA A 285 -11.31 -0.53 -8.93
CA ALA A 285 -11.30 -1.90 -8.42
C ALA A 285 -11.98 -1.97 -7.03
N ILE A 286 -11.60 -1.09 -6.10
CA ILE A 286 -12.20 -1.03 -4.75
C ILE A 286 -13.72 -0.73 -4.84
N ALA A 287 -14.13 0.20 -5.70
CA ALA A 287 -15.55 0.50 -5.93
C ALA A 287 -16.31 -0.72 -6.46
N SER A 288 -15.71 -1.48 -7.39
CA SER A 288 -16.32 -2.70 -7.93
C SER A 288 -16.54 -3.76 -6.86
N TRP A 289 -15.59 -3.94 -5.93
CA TRP A 289 -15.77 -4.87 -4.81
C TRP A 289 -16.90 -4.42 -3.89
N ALA A 290 -16.94 -3.12 -3.58
CA ALA A 290 -18.00 -2.54 -2.74
C ALA A 290 -19.39 -2.69 -3.35
N ALA A 291 -19.52 -2.65 -4.67
CA ALA A 291 -20.77 -2.85 -5.39
C ALA A 291 -21.20 -4.32 -5.53
N ALA A 292 -20.24 -5.24 -5.48
CA ALA A 292 -20.48 -6.66 -5.75
C ALA A 292 -21.08 -7.44 -4.56
N ASP A 293 -20.97 -6.94 -3.32
CA ASP A 293 -21.56 -7.58 -2.13
C ASP A 293 -22.28 -6.53 -1.27
N GLU A 294 -23.57 -6.74 -1.00
CA GLU A 294 -24.41 -5.79 -0.23
C GLU A 294 -23.93 -5.54 1.20
N ARG A 295 -23.10 -6.42 1.77
CA ARG A 295 -22.48 -6.25 3.09
C ARG A 295 -21.35 -5.22 3.09
N LEU A 296 -20.80 -4.88 1.92
CA LEU A 296 -19.72 -3.91 1.75
C LEU A 296 -20.26 -2.49 1.58
N GLY A 297 -20.70 -2.13 0.39
CA GLY A 297 -21.31 -0.83 0.11
C GLY A 297 -20.40 0.37 0.39
N VAL A 298 -21.02 1.55 0.56
CA VAL A 298 -20.32 2.81 0.89
C VAL A 298 -19.57 2.74 2.23
N PRO A 299 -20.06 2.06 3.29
CA PRO A 299 -19.29 1.89 4.53
C PRO A 299 -17.93 1.23 4.33
N PHE A 300 -17.82 0.26 3.42
CA PHE A 300 -16.54 -0.35 3.06
C PHE A 300 -15.61 0.65 2.37
N LEU A 301 -16.14 1.45 1.44
CA LEU A 301 -15.34 2.51 0.80
C LEU A 301 -14.72 3.43 1.87
N ARG A 302 -15.52 3.91 2.81
CA ARG A 302 -15.04 4.75 3.90
C ARG A 302 -13.97 4.03 4.74
N SER A 303 -14.24 2.80 5.11
CA SER A 303 -13.30 1.98 5.90
C SER A 303 -11.94 1.85 5.23
N VAL A 304 -11.91 1.44 3.94
CA VAL A 304 -10.67 1.16 3.23
C VAL A 304 -9.93 2.42 2.79
N LEU A 305 -10.66 3.47 2.39
CA LEU A 305 -10.06 4.69 1.83
C LEU A 305 -9.54 5.64 2.91
N GLN A 306 -10.10 5.58 4.12
CA GLN A 306 -9.78 6.53 5.18
C GLN A 306 -9.58 5.88 6.55
N ASP A 307 -10.58 5.17 7.10
CA ASP A 307 -10.62 4.87 8.53
C ASP A 307 -9.55 3.86 8.96
N VAL A 308 -9.35 2.78 8.19
CA VAL A 308 -8.35 1.76 8.49
C VAL A 308 -6.92 2.28 8.31
N PRO A 309 -6.53 2.89 7.17
CA PRO A 309 -5.18 3.40 7.03
C PRO A 309 -4.89 4.58 7.98
N ALA A 310 -5.87 5.44 8.28
CA ALA A 310 -5.71 6.52 9.27
C ALA A 310 -5.43 5.95 10.67
N ARG A 311 -6.19 4.94 11.09
CA ARG A 311 -5.98 4.24 12.37
C ARG A 311 -4.60 3.61 12.43
N LEU A 312 -4.17 2.91 11.37
CA LEU A 312 -2.87 2.25 11.29
C LEU A 312 -1.72 3.26 11.41
N LEU A 313 -1.82 4.39 10.71
CA LEU A 313 -0.81 5.45 10.75
C LEU A 313 -0.92 6.36 12.00
N GLY A 314 -1.95 6.19 12.82
CA GLY A 314 -2.19 7.04 13.99
C GLY A 314 -2.46 8.50 13.61
N VAL A 315 -3.15 8.74 12.49
CA VAL A 315 -3.58 10.06 12.01
C VAL A 315 -5.09 10.14 12.00
N GLY A 316 -5.65 11.31 12.28
CA GLY A 316 -7.09 11.52 12.33
C GLY A 316 -7.43 12.97 12.54
#